data_1fd445825cdeeb4b75d637bf79f536fd
#
_entry.id   1fd445825cdeeb4b75d637bf79f536fd
#
_cell.length_a   1.000
_cell.length_b   1.000
_cell.length_c   1.000
_cell.angle_alpha   90.00
_cell.angle_beta   90.00
_cell.angle_gamma   90.00
#
_symmetry.space_group_name_H-M   'P 1'
#
loop_
_entity.id
_entity.type
_entity.pdbx_description
1 polymer ?
#
loop_
_entity_poly.entity_id
_entity_poly.type
_entity_poly.pdbx_seq_one_letter_code
_entity_poly.pdbx_strand_id
1 'polypeptide(L)'
;ASTGYMTSLDRYKAPFVFSCFNQTIFDMQVLSHELGHAFAGYMAMRSQPIAAYYSESTDIAEIHSMAMEQFAYPYAEKFFGEQADKYRFAHLQDALTFVPFGVAVDEFQHICYSNPDMTPKERTLAWKKLEETYMPWRKYEADDFFDRGGYWYHKLHIYLYPFYYINYTLTTMGAMEFKTKD
;
A
#
# COMPACT_ATOMS: atom_id res chain seq x y z
N ALA A 1 9.50 4.28 9.21
CA ALA A 1 8.63 4.54 10.34
C ALA A 1 7.21 4.23 9.91
N SER A 2 6.41 3.56 10.76
CA SER A 2 4.98 3.40 10.49
C SER A 2 4.33 4.77 10.52
N THR A 3 3.59 5.10 9.48
CA THR A 3 2.89 6.38 9.37
C THR A 3 1.56 6.35 10.12
N GLY A 4 0.96 5.18 10.27
CA GLY A 4 -0.28 4.94 10.99
C GLY A 4 -0.57 3.45 11.18
N TYR A 5 -1.58 3.14 11.97
CA TYR A 5 -2.17 1.81 12.09
C TYR A 5 -3.55 1.87 12.74
N MET A 6 -4.37 0.87 12.47
CA MET A 6 -5.60 0.58 13.19
C MET A 6 -5.43 -0.67 14.04
N THR A 7 -6.04 -0.70 15.20
CA THR A 7 -6.19 -1.90 16.03
C THR A 7 -7.57 -1.95 16.67
N SER A 8 -8.02 -3.16 17.02
CA SER A 8 -9.30 -3.37 17.66
C SER A 8 -9.16 -3.40 19.17
N LEU A 9 -10.05 -2.71 19.86
CA LEU A 9 -10.26 -2.82 21.30
C LEU A 9 -11.44 -3.76 21.54
N ASP A 10 -11.20 -5.06 21.45
CA ASP A 10 -12.25 -6.10 21.34
C ASP A 10 -13.24 -6.05 22.50
N ARG A 11 -12.76 -5.82 23.73
CA ARG A 11 -13.61 -5.68 24.91
C ARG A 11 -14.63 -4.55 24.79
N TYR A 12 -14.25 -3.47 24.11
CA TYR A 12 -15.10 -2.28 23.91
C TYR A 12 -15.84 -2.30 22.58
N LYS A 13 -15.56 -3.29 21.72
CA LYS A 13 -16.06 -3.37 20.34
C LYS A 13 -15.84 -2.05 19.60
N ALA A 14 -14.66 -1.46 19.75
CA ALA A 14 -14.29 -0.18 19.20
C ALA A 14 -12.93 -0.27 18.49
N PRO A 15 -12.80 0.33 17.30
CA PRO A 15 -11.50 0.50 16.67
C PRO A 15 -10.71 1.61 17.34
N PHE A 16 -9.40 1.51 17.27
CA PHE A 16 -8.45 2.56 17.66
C PHE A 16 -7.55 2.85 16.47
N VAL A 17 -7.46 4.11 16.07
CA VAL A 17 -6.60 4.58 14.98
C VAL A 17 -5.48 5.44 15.56
N PHE A 18 -4.26 5.15 15.13
CA PHE A 18 -3.09 5.98 15.39
C PHE A 18 -2.52 6.48 14.05
N SER A 19 -2.15 7.74 13.98
CA SER A 19 -1.49 8.32 12.81
C SER A 19 -0.47 9.37 13.24
N CYS A 20 0.70 9.36 12.60
CA CYS A 20 1.76 10.35 12.78
C CYS A 20 1.66 11.41 11.70
N PHE A 21 1.08 12.58 12.01
CA PHE A 21 0.98 13.69 11.08
C PHE A 21 2.31 14.41 10.91
N ASN A 22 2.63 14.73 9.67
CA ASN A 22 3.83 15.46 9.28
C ASN A 22 3.53 16.66 8.36
N GLN A 23 2.26 17.03 8.21
CA GLN A 23 1.75 18.15 7.41
C GLN A 23 1.98 17.96 5.90
N THR A 24 1.92 16.71 5.43
CA THR A 24 1.96 16.38 4.01
C THR A 24 0.62 15.78 3.54
N ILE A 25 0.49 15.63 2.22
CA ILE A 25 -0.69 14.96 1.62
C ILE A 25 -0.89 13.54 2.14
N PHE A 26 0.19 12.87 2.57
CA PHE A 26 0.15 11.53 3.14
C PHE A 26 -0.64 11.43 4.45
N ASP A 27 -0.74 12.51 5.21
CA ASP A 27 -1.53 12.53 6.45
C ASP A 27 -3.00 12.21 6.18
N MET A 28 -3.55 12.78 5.09
CA MET A 28 -4.93 12.50 4.70
C MET A 28 -5.10 11.10 4.11
N GLN A 29 -4.15 10.65 3.32
CA GLN A 29 -4.15 9.28 2.77
C GLN A 29 -4.12 8.26 3.89
N VAL A 30 -3.15 8.35 4.81
CA VAL A 30 -3.04 7.45 5.96
C VAL A 30 -4.27 7.50 6.83
N LEU A 31 -4.79 8.68 7.15
CA LEU A 31 -5.97 8.80 7.99
C LEU A 31 -7.20 8.15 7.35
N SER A 32 -7.47 8.41 6.08
CA SER A 32 -8.61 7.78 5.38
C SER A 32 -8.43 6.29 5.24
N HIS A 33 -7.21 5.81 4.98
CA HIS A 33 -6.86 4.40 4.95
C HIS A 33 -7.17 3.70 6.28
N GLU A 34 -6.64 4.20 7.37
CA GLU A 34 -6.86 3.62 8.71
C GLU A 34 -8.33 3.72 9.15
N LEU A 35 -9.04 4.76 8.72
CA LEU A 35 -10.49 4.86 8.94
C LEU A 35 -11.28 3.81 8.16
N GLY A 36 -10.79 3.38 6.99
CA GLY A 36 -11.35 2.25 6.24
C GLY A 36 -11.27 0.96 7.06
N HIS A 37 -10.10 0.63 7.59
CA HIS A 37 -9.92 -0.48 8.52
C HIS A 37 -10.80 -0.34 9.77
N ALA A 38 -10.85 0.86 10.35
CA ALA A 38 -11.66 1.14 11.52
C ALA A 38 -13.15 0.91 11.28
N PHE A 39 -13.67 1.32 10.14
CA PHE A 39 -15.06 1.10 9.76
C PHE A 39 -15.38 -0.40 9.59
N ALA A 40 -14.53 -1.12 8.85
CA ALA A 40 -14.68 -2.56 8.66
C ALA A 40 -14.63 -3.31 10.01
N GLY A 41 -13.63 -3.03 10.84
CA GLY A 41 -13.51 -3.61 12.18
C GLY A 41 -14.69 -3.27 13.09
N TYR A 42 -15.19 -2.02 13.05
CA TYR A 42 -16.37 -1.61 13.79
C TYR A 42 -17.61 -2.43 13.41
N MET A 43 -17.84 -2.63 12.12
CA MET A 43 -18.95 -3.42 11.60
C MET A 43 -18.79 -4.92 11.95
N ALA A 44 -17.59 -5.48 11.78
CA ALA A 44 -17.29 -6.86 12.09
C ALA A 44 -17.51 -7.18 13.58
N MET A 45 -16.97 -6.36 14.49
CA MET A 45 -17.13 -6.55 15.95
C MET A 45 -18.59 -6.52 16.42
N ARG A 46 -19.51 -5.96 15.63
CA ARG A 46 -20.95 -5.88 15.95
C ARG A 46 -21.79 -6.94 15.25
N SER A 47 -21.33 -7.45 14.13
CA SER A 47 -22.06 -8.43 13.32
C SER A 47 -21.57 -9.86 13.53
N GLN A 48 -20.30 -10.06 13.87
CA GLN A 48 -19.72 -11.38 14.01
C GLN A 48 -19.88 -11.94 15.43
N PRO A 49 -20.16 -13.24 15.57
CA PRO A 49 -20.42 -13.85 16.88
C PRO A 49 -19.18 -14.07 17.74
N ILE A 50 -18.00 -14.18 17.11
CA ILE A 50 -16.74 -14.47 17.80
C ILE A 50 -15.60 -13.60 17.28
N ALA A 51 -14.64 -13.27 18.16
CA ALA A 51 -13.53 -12.37 17.86
C ALA A 51 -12.63 -12.87 16.70
N ALA A 52 -12.50 -14.18 16.51
CA ALA A 52 -11.74 -14.75 15.40
C ALA A 52 -12.24 -14.34 14.00
N TYR A 53 -13.47 -13.85 13.91
CA TYR A 53 -14.08 -13.37 12.65
C TYR A 53 -14.11 -11.85 12.51
N TYR A 54 -13.44 -11.10 13.42
CA TYR A 54 -13.42 -9.64 13.33
C TYR A 54 -12.43 -9.11 12.30
N SER A 55 -11.42 -9.89 11.94
CA SER A 55 -10.47 -9.55 10.90
C SER A 55 -10.60 -10.48 9.70
N GLU A 56 -10.52 -9.90 8.52
CA GLU A 56 -10.48 -10.61 7.24
C GLU A 56 -9.06 -11.10 6.94
N SER A 57 -8.92 -11.84 5.82
CA SER A 57 -7.61 -12.14 5.25
C SER A 57 -6.94 -10.87 4.73
N THR A 58 -5.61 -10.84 4.74
CA THR A 58 -4.82 -9.67 4.35
C THR A 58 -5.03 -9.22 2.90
N ASP A 59 -5.39 -10.14 2.02
CA ASP A 59 -5.73 -9.88 0.62
C ASP A 59 -7.09 -9.19 0.41
N ILE A 60 -7.93 -9.14 1.43
CA ILE A 60 -9.21 -8.40 1.43
C ILE A 60 -9.12 -7.14 2.28
N ALA A 61 -8.40 -7.17 3.38
CA ALA A 61 -8.33 -6.10 4.36
C ALA A 61 -7.94 -4.73 3.75
N GLU A 62 -7.09 -4.72 2.74
CA GLU A 62 -6.65 -3.48 2.09
C GLU A 62 -7.64 -2.95 1.03
N ILE A 63 -8.65 -3.74 0.62
CA ILE A 63 -9.64 -3.25 -0.35
C ILE A 63 -10.47 -2.12 0.24
N HIS A 64 -11.00 -2.32 1.45
CA HIS A 64 -11.86 -1.30 2.07
C HIS A 64 -11.08 -0.10 2.58
N SER A 65 -9.83 -0.27 3.03
CA SER A 65 -8.97 0.85 3.41
C SER A 65 -8.62 1.73 2.21
N MET A 66 -8.18 1.13 1.11
CA MET A 66 -7.87 1.85 -0.13
C MET A 66 -9.11 2.41 -0.82
N ALA A 67 -10.27 1.74 -0.72
CA ALA A 67 -11.54 2.28 -1.21
C ALA A 67 -11.95 3.53 -0.41
N MET A 68 -11.76 3.53 0.91
CA MET A 68 -12.06 4.70 1.75
C MET A 68 -11.22 5.91 1.38
N GLU A 69 -9.97 5.75 0.99
CA GLU A 69 -9.14 6.83 0.44
C GLU A 69 -9.80 7.50 -0.77
N GLN A 70 -10.41 6.69 -1.64
CA GLN A 70 -11.08 7.19 -2.84
C GLN A 70 -12.47 7.77 -2.54
N PHE A 71 -13.21 7.21 -1.59
CA PHE A 71 -14.47 7.78 -1.10
C PHE A 71 -14.29 9.13 -0.39
N ALA A 72 -13.07 9.45 0.03
CA ALA A 72 -12.74 10.77 0.55
C ALA A 72 -12.60 11.86 -0.54
N TYR A 73 -12.51 11.51 -1.83
CA TYR A 73 -12.30 12.46 -2.94
C TYR A 73 -13.35 13.58 -3.04
N PRO A 74 -14.66 13.34 -2.85
CA PRO A 74 -15.66 14.39 -2.87
C PRO A 74 -15.46 15.46 -1.77
N TYR A 75 -14.66 15.12 -0.75
CA TYR A 75 -14.38 16.00 0.38
C TYR A 75 -12.99 16.64 0.34
N ALA A 76 -12.23 16.40 -0.72
CA ALA A 76 -10.83 16.84 -0.81
C ALA A 76 -10.67 18.36 -0.66
N GLU A 77 -11.63 19.16 -1.12
CA GLU A 77 -11.62 20.62 -0.97
C GLU A 77 -11.62 21.08 0.49
N LYS A 78 -12.19 20.29 1.40
CA LYS A 78 -12.19 20.59 2.84
C LYS A 78 -10.80 20.51 3.46
N PHE A 79 -9.91 19.70 2.87
CA PHE A 79 -8.55 19.47 3.37
C PHE A 79 -7.50 20.25 2.57
N PHE A 80 -7.70 20.39 1.25
CA PHE A 80 -6.71 20.91 0.33
C PHE A 80 -7.12 22.22 -0.36
N GLY A 81 -8.36 22.70 -0.15
CA GLY A 81 -8.86 23.90 -0.80
C GLY A 81 -8.68 23.84 -2.32
N GLU A 82 -8.05 24.85 -2.89
CA GLU A 82 -7.77 24.96 -4.34
C GLU A 82 -6.79 23.87 -4.87
N GLN A 83 -6.10 23.16 -3.99
CA GLN A 83 -5.19 22.08 -4.38
C GLN A 83 -5.87 20.69 -4.45
N ALA A 84 -7.18 20.62 -4.27
CA ALA A 84 -7.92 19.35 -4.22
C ALA A 84 -7.74 18.50 -5.49
N ASP A 85 -7.81 19.12 -6.67
CA ASP A 85 -7.61 18.40 -7.94
C ASP A 85 -6.17 17.90 -8.11
N LYS A 86 -5.20 18.67 -7.64
CA LYS A 86 -3.80 18.21 -7.62
C LYS A 86 -3.61 17.02 -6.70
N TYR A 87 -4.28 17.02 -5.54
CA TYR A 87 -4.28 15.85 -4.65
C TYR A 87 -4.88 14.62 -5.33
N ARG A 88 -6.08 14.74 -5.94
CA ARG A 88 -6.74 13.62 -6.64
C ARG A 88 -5.87 13.06 -7.76
N PHE A 89 -5.25 13.94 -8.53
CA PHE A 89 -4.33 13.54 -9.60
C PHE A 89 -3.11 12.80 -9.05
N ALA A 90 -2.44 13.34 -8.03
CA ALA A 90 -1.27 12.72 -7.42
C ALA A 90 -1.58 11.35 -6.84
N HIS A 91 -2.69 11.23 -6.08
CA HIS A 91 -3.12 9.98 -5.49
C HIS A 91 -3.47 8.91 -6.54
N LEU A 92 -4.15 9.29 -7.62
CA LEU A 92 -4.44 8.37 -8.72
C LEU A 92 -3.16 7.95 -9.46
N GLN A 93 -2.25 8.88 -9.69
CA GLN A 93 -0.95 8.59 -10.29
C GLN A 93 -0.16 7.60 -9.44
N ASP A 94 -0.12 7.81 -8.11
CA ASP A 94 0.56 6.91 -7.18
C ASP A 94 -0.05 5.50 -7.24
N ALA A 95 -1.36 5.37 -7.25
CA ALA A 95 -2.05 4.10 -7.36
C ALA A 95 -1.72 3.38 -8.69
N LEU A 96 -1.71 4.10 -9.82
CA LEU A 96 -1.38 3.53 -11.13
C LEU A 96 0.09 3.09 -11.24
N THR A 97 1.01 3.87 -10.68
CA THR A 97 2.45 3.54 -10.71
C THR A 97 2.83 2.51 -9.66
N PHE A 98 2.02 2.36 -8.63
CA PHE A 98 2.21 1.35 -7.60
C PHE A 98 1.98 -0.08 -8.11
N VAL A 99 1.00 -0.29 -8.99
CA VAL A 99 0.66 -1.63 -9.52
C VAL A 99 1.88 -2.33 -10.15
N PRO A 100 2.58 -1.76 -11.12
CA PRO A 100 3.76 -2.40 -11.70
C PRO A 100 4.92 -2.54 -10.70
N PHE A 101 5.05 -1.63 -9.74
CA PHE A 101 6.04 -1.75 -8.69
C PHE A 101 5.75 -2.95 -7.76
N GLY A 102 4.50 -3.13 -7.36
CA GLY A 102 4.09 -4.26 -6.52
C GLY A 102 4.30 -5.61 -7.22
N VAL A 103 4.01 -5.69 -8.52
CA VAL A 103 4.30 -6.88 -9.34
C VAL A 103 5.81 -7.14 -9.39
N ALA A 104 6.63 -6.10 -9.62
CA ALA A 104 8.08 -6.26 -9.63
C ALA A 104 8.64 -6.76 -8.29
N VAL A 105 8.08 -6.29 -7.17
CA VAL A 105 8.47 -6.77 -5.82
C VAL A 105 8.13 -8.26 -5.66
N ASP A 106 6.98 -8.70 -6.11
CA ASP A 106 6.57 -10.10 -6.00
C ASP A 106 7.43 -11.01 -6.89
N GLU A 107 7.58 -10.67 -8.16
CA GLU A 107 8.41 -11.43 -9.09
C GLU A 107 9.87 -11.50 -8.61
N PHE A 108 10.40 -10.43 -8.05
CA PHE A 108 11.73 -10.43 -7.45
C PHE A 108 11.87 -11.46 -6.33
N GLN A 109 10.87 -11.57 -5.47
CA GLN A 109 10.88 -12.58 -4.42
C GLN A 109 10.84 -13.99 -5.01
N HIS A 110 9.99 -14.23 -6.01
CA HIS A 110 9.97 -15.54 -6.71
C HIS A 110 11.32 -15.88 -7.32
N ILE A 111 12.00 -14.93 -7.96
CA ILE A 111 13.35 -15.14 -8.51
C ILE A 111 14.33 -15.51 -7.39
N CYS A 112 14.35 -14.76 -6.28
CA CYS A 112 15.30 -14.99 -5.19
C CYS A 112 15.05 -16.31 -4.47
N TYR A 113 13.79 -16.65 -4.17
CA TYR A 113 13.45 -17.89 -3.46
C TYR A 113 13.62 -19.14 -4.31
N SER A 114 13.43 -19.03 -5.63
CA SER A 114 13.71 -20.13 -6.57
C SER A 114 15.20 -20.34 -6.82
N ASN A 115 16.05 -19.36 -6.49
CA ASN A 115 17.49 -19.39 -6.68
C ASN A 115 18.21 -18.92 -5.40
N PRO A 116 18.19 -19.71 -4.31
CA PRO A 116 18.69 -19.27 -3.00
C PRO A 116 20.18 -18.95 -2.99
N ASP A 117 20.95 -19.57 -3.89
CA ASP A 117 22.41 -19.39 -3.99
C ASP A 117 22.83 -18.10 -4.73
N MET A 118 21.90 -17.28 -5.19
CA MET A 118 22.20 -16.00 -5.83
C MET A 118 23.06 -15.13 -4.92
N THR A 119 24.12 -14.59 -5.51
CA THR A 119 24.95 -13.58 -4.85
C THR A 119 24.19 -12.24 -4.72
N PRO A 120 24.59 -11.33 -3.81
CA PRO A 120 24.01 -9.99 -3.73
C PRO A 120 24.04 -9.23 -5.07
N LYS A 121 25.10 -9.40 -5.85
CA LYS A 121 25.22 -8.76 -7.17
C LYS A 121 24.18 -9.29 -8.17
N GLU A 122 23.95 -10.59 -8.19
CA GLU A 122 22.95 -11.21 -9.07
C GLU A 122 21.53 -10.78 -8.70
N ARG A 123 21.21 -10.68 -7.40
CA ARG A 123 19.92 -10.13 -6.93
C ARG A 123 19.73 -8.69 -7.38
N THR A 124 20.77 -7.85 -7.23
CA THR A 124 20.72 -6.46 -7.66
C THR A 124 20.49 -6.33 -9.18
N LEU A 125 21.15 -7.17 -9.98
CA LEU A 125 20.95 -7.22 -11.43
C LEU A 125 19.55 -7.75 -11.82
N ALA A 126 19.03 -8.72 -11.08
CA ALA A 126 17.66 -9.21 -11.29
C ALA A 126 16.64 -8.09 -11.03
N TRP A 127 16.79 -7.35 -9.92
CA TRP A 127 15.94 -6.20 -9.65
C TRP A 127 16.02 -5.13 -10.75
N LYS A 128 17.22 -4.78 -11.21
CA LYS A 128 17.38 -3.82 -12.30
C LYS A 128 16.59 -4.20 -13.55
N LYS A 129 16.62 -5.46 -13.94
CA LYS A 129 15.85 -5.95 -15.10
C LYS A 129 14.34 -5.81 -14.89
N LEU A 130 13.85 -6.07 -13.67
CA LEU A 130 12.44 -5.87 -13.35
C LEU A 130 12.05 -4.39 -13.38
N GLU A 131 12.89 -3.50 -12.88
CA GLU A 131 12.64 -2.05 -12.99
C GLU A 131 12.59 -1.59 -14.44
N GLU A 132 13.52 -2.02 -15.28
CA GLU A 132 13.54 -1.71 -16.71
C GLU A 132 12.28 -2.23 -17.44
N THR A 133 11.75 -3.37 -17.01
CA THR A 133 10.57 -3.99 -17.60
C THR A 133 9.27 -3.32 -17.14
N TYR A 134 9.09 -3.18 -15.84
CA TYR A 134 7.82 -2.75 -15.24
C TYR A 134 7.73 -1.24 -15.04
N MET A 135 8.87 -0.54 -14.90
CA MET A 135 8.95 0.87 -14.56
C MET A 135 9.94 1.63 -15.46
N PRO A 136 9.85 1.54 -16.80
CA PRO A 136 10.84 2.13 -17.72
C PRO A 136 10.95 3.66 -17.62
N TRP A 137 9.95 4.32 -17.02
CA TRP A 137 9.97 5.76 -16.77
C TRP A 137 10.85 6.17 -15.58
N ARG A 138 11.22 5.21 -14.69
CA ARG A 138 12.02 5.51 -13.50
C ARG A 138 13.47 5.77 -13.90
N LYS A 139 14.00 6.93 -13.51
CA LYS A 139 15.39 7.33 -13.74
C LYS A 139 15.99 7.77 -12.42
N TYR A 140 17.25 7.43 -12.21
CA TYR A 140 18.01 7.79 -11.01
C TYR A 140 19.15 8.71 -11.42
N GLU A 141 18.88 10.02 -11.44
CA GLU A 141 19.89 11.01 -11.76
C GLU A 141 20.95 11.06 -10.64
N ALA A 142 22.21 10.91 -11.02
CA ALA A 142 23.37 11.01 -10.14
C ALA A 142 23.44 10.02 -8.96
N ASP A 143 22.66 8.96 -8.96
CA ASP A 143 22.71 7.92 -7.93
C ASP A 143 23.11 6.56 -8.51
N ASP A 144 24.40 6.25 -8.42
CA ASP A 144 24.97 4.99 -8.92
C ASP A 144 24.43 3.75 -8.18
N PHE A 145 24.04 3.86 -6.92
CA PHE A 145 23.51 2.73 -6.15
C PHE A 145 22.13 2.29 -6.68
N PHE A 146 21.21 3.23 -6.83
CA PHE A 146 19.88 2.92 -7.35
C PHE A 146 19.92 2.58 -8.84
N ASP A 147 20.74 3.29 -9.64
CA ASP A 147 20.89 3.00 -11.06
C ASP A 147 21.44 1.59 -11.35
N ARG A 148 22.23 1.03 -10.43
CA ARG A 148 22.67 -0.37 -10.50
C ARG A 148 21.62 -1.39 -10.05
N GLY A 149 20.44 -0.97 -9.61
CA GLY A 149 19.36 -1.83 -9.16
C GLY A 149 19.29 -1.99 -7.63
N GLY A 150 19.80 -1.04 -6.86
CA GLY A 150 19.79 -1.07 -5.40
C GLY A 150 18.44 -0.70 -4.75
N TYR A 151 17.43 -0.32 -5.52
CA TYR A 151 16.18 0.21 -4.96
C TYR A 151 15.42 -0.78 -4.05
N TRP A 152 15.48 -2.08 -4.30
CA TRP A 152 14.82 -3.10 -3.48
C TRP A 152 15.33 -3.18 -2.03
N TYR A 153 16.58 -2.74 -1.76
CA TYR A 153 17.16 -2.82 -0.42
C TYR A 153 16.37 -2.04 0.64
N HIS A 154 15.69 -0.97 0.27
CA HIS A 154 14.90 -0.19 1.23
C HIS A 154 13.50 -0.77 1.50
N LYS A 155 13.06 -1.78 0.72
CA LYS A 155 11.72 -2.36 0.85
C LYS A 155 11.69 -3.43 1.95
N LEU A 156 11.33 -2.99 3.14
CA LEU A 156 11.34 -3.81 4.36
C LEU A 156 10.47 -5.08 4.23
N HIS A 157 9.38 -5.01 3.47
CA HIS A 157 8.46 -6.13 3.25
C HIS A 157 9.13 -7.35 2.62
N ILE A 158 10.13 -7.16 1.75
CA ILE A 158 10.87 -8.26 1.11
C ILE A 158 11.56 -9.14 2.17
N TYR A 159 11.98 -8.54 3.29
CA TYR A 159 12.74 -9.23 4.33
C TYR A 159 11.86 -9.78 5.46
N LEU A 160 10.83 -9.04 5.85
CA LEU A 160 10.03 -9.35 7.02
C LEU A 160 8.72 -10.07 6.70
N TYR A 161 8.16 -9.82 5.50
CA TYR A 161 6.86 -10.33 5.09
C TYR A 161 6.90 -10.86 3.66
N PRO A 162 7.61 -11.98 3.41
CA PRO A 162 7.74 -12.55 2.07
C PRO A 162 6.37 -12.82 1.44
N PHE A 163 6.25 -12.49 0.15
CA PHE A 163 5.04 -12.69 -0.67
C PHE A 163 3.78 -11.95 -0.19
N TYR A 164 3.90 -11.07 0.80
CA TYR A 164 2.78 -10.25 1.27
C TYR A 164 2.47 -9.07 0.33
N TYR A 165 3.51 -8.48 -0.28
CA TYR A 165 3.41 -7.18 -0.95
C TYR A 165 2.48 -7.17 -2.16
N ILE A 166 2.30 -8.31 -2.83
CA ILE A 166 1.38 -8.46 -3.96
C ILE A 166 -0.08 -8.16 -3.57
N ASN A 167 -0.46 -8.39 -2.31
CA ASN A 167 -1.80 -8.11 -1.83
C ASN A 167 -2.17 -6.64 -2.00
N TYR A 168 -1.25 -5.71 -1.75
CA TYR A 168 -1.48 -4.28 -1.99
C TYR A 168 -1.78 -3.97 -3.47
N THR A 169 -1.16 -4.69 -4.39
CA THR A 169 -1.41 -4.54 -5.83
C THR A 169 -2.82 -4.99 -6.19
N LEU A 170 -3.22 -6.16 -5.72
CA LEU A 170 -4.55 -6.72 -5.97
C LEU A 170 -5.65 -5.85 -5.34
N THR A 171 -5.43 -5.41 -4.11
CA THR A 171 -6.39 -4.57 -3.39
C THR A 171 -6.49 -3.16 -3.96
N THR A 172 -5.40 -2.59 -4.48
CA THR A 172 -5.44 -1.32 -5.24
C THR A 172 -6.37 -1.44 -6.44
N MET A 173 -6.27 -2.52 -7.21
CA MET A 173 -7.17 -2.77 -8.34
C MET A 173 -8.62 -2.96 -7.89
N GLY A 174 -8.86 -3.72 -6.84
CA GLY A 174 -10.17 -3.92 -6.25
C GLY A 174 -10.81 -2.63 -5.74
N ALA A 175 -10.04 -1.78 -5.06
CA ALA A 175 -10.51 -0.49 -4.59
C ALA A 175 -10.89 0.46 -5.73
N MET A 176 -10.12 0.45 -6.85
CA MET A 176 -10.46 1.22 -8.04
C MET A 176 -11.76 0.71 -8.69
N GLU A 177 -11.99 -0.59 -8.69
CA GLU A 177 -13.24 -1.15 -9.21
C GLU A 177 -14.45 -0.71 -8.37
N PHE A 178 -14.34 -0.69 -7.05
CA PHE A 178 -15.40 -0.19 -6.17
C PHE A 178 -15.76 1.26 -6.50
N LYS A 179 -14.79 2.13 -6.68
CA LYS A 179 -15.01 3.52 -7.04
C LYS A 179 -15.78 3.70 -8.37
N THR A 180 -15.60 2.80 -9.32
CA THR A 180 -16.30 2.90 -10.62
C THR A 180 -17.75 2.43 -10.57
N LYS A 181 -18.15 1.76 -9.49
CA LYS A 181 -19.51 1.23 -9.28
C LYS A 181 -20.39 2.12 -8.38
N ASP A 182 -19.78 3.13 -7.76
CA ASP A 182 -20.45 4.13 -6.93
C ASP A 182 -20.90 5.33 -7.79
#